data_8bbf3f5cb3da33ca495ab661c75bf308
#
_entry.id   8bbf3f5cb3da33ca495ab661c75bf308
#
_cell.length_a   1.000
_cell.length_b   1.000
_cell.length_c   1.000
_cell.angle_alpha   90.00
_cell.angle_beta   90.00
_cell.angle_gamma   90.00
#
_symmetry.space_group_name_H-M   'P 1'
#
loop_
_entity.id
_entity.type
_entity.pdbx_description
1 polymer ?
#
loop_
_entity_poly.entity_id
_entity_poly.type
_entity_poly.pdbx_seq_one_letter_code
_entity_poly.pdbx_strand_id
1 'polypeptide(L)'
;MFRDGPLTRRAPEEIRYGTGRCPLGRLLVASSERGIATIMIRDTQSALLRELAARFPKARLVRDEKGMKSTVAKVAKYIAAPFRPFTLPLDIRGTALQQRVWDEVRKIPFGETSTYTKIAAAIGNPRAIRAVASSCARCWLAFAIPCHRVLHSGAANAHQRRGPQYLRVAYEAKLAAGLLIG
;
A
#
# COMPACT_ATOMS: atom_id res chain seq x y z
N MET A 1 39.97 -28.73 14.89
CA MET A 1 39.65 -27.75 15.97
C MET A 1 38.96 -26.57 15.31
N PHE A 2 37.63 -26.70 15.07
CA PHE A 2 36.78 -25.65 14.46
C PHE A 2 36.34 -24.71 15.60
N ARG A 3 36.75 -23.45 15.51
CA ARG A 3 36.27 -22.40 16.40
C ARG A 3 34.93 -21.90 15.83
N ASP A 4 33.82 -22.27 16.47
CA ASP A 4 32.54 -21.65 16.28
C ASP A 4 32.66 -20.19 16.78
N GLY A 5 32.78 -19.27 15.80
CA GLY A 5 32.63 -17.86 16.07
C GLY A 5 31.19 -17.58 16.49
N PRO A 6 30.91 -16.60 17.38
CA PRO A 6 29.57 -16.32 17.83
C PRO A 6 28.73 -15.89 16.61
N LEU A 7 27.63 -16.63 16.37
CA LEU A 7 26.56 -16.22 15.46
C LEU A 7 26.07 -14.86 15.96
N THR A 8 26.55 -13.79 15.33
CA THR A 8 26.04 -12.43 15.56
C THR A 8 24.56 -12.43 15.18
N ARG A 9 23.67 -12.59 16.16
CA ARG A 9 22.24 -12.36 16.01
C ARG A 9 22.09 -10.95 15.48
N ARG A 10 21.80 -10.83 14.18
CA ARG A 10 21.47 -9.54 13.58
C ARG A 10 20.34 -8.93 14.41
N ALA A 11 20.52 -7.69 14.88
CA ALA A 11 19.50 -7.00 15.64
C ALA A 11 18.16 -7.04 14.89
N PRO A 12 17.02 -7.19 15.59
CA PRO A 12 15.72 -7.20 14.94
C PRO A 12 15.55 -5.90 14.16
N GLU A 13 14.97 -6.02 12.97
CA GLU A 13 14.68 -4.85 12.14
C GLU A 13 13.80 -3.87 12.94
N GLU A 14 14.13 -2.58 12.88
CA GLU A 14 13.31 -1.54 13.48
C GLU A 14 12.34 -0.97 12.46
N ILE A 15 11.06 -0.93 12.82
CA ILE A 15 9.99 -0.32 12.04
C ILE A 15 9.39 0.82 12.87
N ARG A 16 9.64 2.05 12.44
CA ARG A 16 9.07 3.25 13.06
C ARG A 16 7.71 3.56 12.46
N TYR A 17 6.73 3.92 13.29
CA TYR A 17 5.41 4.26 12.79
C TYR A 17 4.85 5.50 13.45
N GLY A 18 4.03 6.21 12.68
CA GLY A 18 3.19 7.31 13.14
C GLY A 18 1.76 7.15 12.65
N THR A 19 0.85 7.84 13.33
CA THR A 19 -0.57 7.79 13.03
C THR A 19 -1.12 9.17 12.67
N GLY A 20 -2.23 9.19 11.93
CA GLY A 20 -2.91 10.41 11.53
C GLY A 20 -4.33 10.17 11.06
N ARG A 21 -4.87 11.13 10.33
CA ARG A 21 -6.18 11.03 9.68
C ARG A 21 -6.06 11.35 8.20
N CYS A 22 -6.92 10.74 7.40
CA CYS A 22 -7.13 11.07 6.00
C CYS A 22 -8.64 11.02 5.70
N PRO A 23 -9.09 11.46 4.52
CA PRO A 23 -10.51 11.44 4.16
C PRO A 23 -11.19 10.07 4.24
N LEU A 24 -10.41 8.99 4.21
CA LEU A 24 -10.89 7.61 4.26
C LEU A 24 -10.81 6.96 5.65
N GLY A 25 -10.44 7.71 6.69
CA GLY A 25 -10.37 7.19 8.05
C GLY A 25 -9.04 7.44 8.76
N ARG A 26 -8.70 6.58 9.71
CA ARG A 26 -7.43 6.66 10.43
C ARG A 26 -6.31 6.08 9.59
N LEU A 27 -5.21 6.81 9.53
CA LEU A 27 -4.01 6.49 8.77
C LEU A 27 -2.90 6.03 9.71
N LEU A 28 -2.20 4.97 9.32
CA LEU A 28 -0.91 4.59 9.89
C LEU A 28 0.10 4.47 8.75
N VAL A 29 1.26 5.10 8.94
CA VAL A 29 2.42 4.97 8.07
C VAL A 29 3.55 4.39 8.89
N ALA A 30 4.19 3.34 8.38
CA ALA A 30 5.36 2.77 9.02
C ALA A 30 6.51 2.64 8.02
N SER A 31 7.72 2.95 8.50
CA SER A 31 8.94 2.99 7.69
C SER A 31 10.04 2.14 8.31
N SER A 32 10.82 1.53 7.43
CA SER A 32 12.16 1.01 7.73
C SER A 32 13.22 2.05 7.38
N GLU A 33 14.49 1.68 7.50
CA GLU A 33 15.63 2.49 7.01
C GLU A 33 15.58 2.73 5.50
N ARG A 34 14.92 1.85 4.71
CA ARG A 34 14.82 1.93 3.25
C ARG A 34 13.69 2.82 2.75
N GLY A 35 12.72 3.13 3.60
CA GLY A 35 11.55 3.93 3.23
C GLY A 35 10.25 3.41 3.82
N ILE A 36 9.14 3.88 3.31
CA ILE A 36 7.80 3.48 3.77
C ILE A 36 7.56 2.00 3.44
N ALA A 37 7.39 1.18 4.46
CA ALA A 37 7.16 -0.26 4.35
C ALA A 37 5.66 -0.63 4.37
N THR A 38 4.81 0.23 4.97
CA THR A 38 3.36 0.04 4.91
C THR A 38 2.59 1.34 5.09
N ILE A 39 1.47 1.43 4.38
CA ILE A 39 0.44 2.48 4.52
C ILE A 39 -0.89 1.76 4.74
N MET A 40 -1.54 2.03 5.86
CA MET A 40 -2.80 1.40 6.24
C MET A 40 -3.85 2.43 6.59
N ILE A 41 -5.10 2.15 6.21
CA ILE A 41 -6.27 2.97 6.54
C ILE A 41 -7.33 2.06 7.14
N ARG A 42 -7.78 2.38 8.35
CA ARG A 42 -8.84 1.65 9.09
C ARG A 42 -9.70 2.63 9.88
N ASP A 43 -10.83 2.14 10.36
CA ASP A 43 -11.74 2.96 11.16
C ASP A 43 -11.21 3.20 12.58
N THR A 44 -10.45 2.23 13.13
CA THR A 44 -9.94 2.30 14.50
C THR A 44 -8.42 2.17 14.58
N GLN A 45 -7.85 2.83 15.58
CA GLN A 45 -6.40 2.74 15.85
C GLN A 45 -6.00 1.33 16.29
N SER A 46 -6.83 0.65 17.06
CA SER A 46 -6.57 -0.71 17.52
C SER A 46 -6.46 -1.70 16.35
N ALA A 47 -7.29 -1.56 15.31
CA ALA A 47 -7.20 -2.36 14.10
C ALA A 47 -5.87 -2.12 13.36
N LEU A 48 -5.44 -0.84 13.25
CA LEU A 48 -4.15 -0.49 12.62
C LEU A 48 -2.97 -1.13 13.36
N LEU A 49 -2.95 -1.04 14.69
CA LEU A 49 -1.84 -1.58 15.49
C LEU A 49 -1.79 -3.11 15.47
N ARG A 50 -2.93 -3.79 15.54
CA ARG A 50 -2.97 -5.26 15.41
C ARG A 50 -2.45 -5.71 14.04
N GLU A 51 -2.87 -5.02 12.98
CA GLU A 51 -2.43 -5.34 11.63
C GLU A 51 -0.94 -5.03 11.43
N LEU A 52 -0.42 -3.94 12.00
CA LEU A 52 1.01 -3.63 11.97
C LEU A 52 1.83 -4.74 12.63
N ALA A 53 1.43 -5.19 13.81
CA ALA A 53 2.09 -6.27 14.52
C ALA A 53 2.07 -7.60 13.73
N ALA A 54 0.94 -7.90 13.09
CA ALA A 54 0.80 -9.10 12.26
C ALA A 54 1.68 -9.04 10.98
N ARG A 55 1.90 -7.84 10.41
CA ARG A 55 2.75 -7.66 9.22
C ARG A 55 4.24 -7.77 9.53
N PHE A 56 4.65 -7.36 10.71
CA PHE A 56 6.06 -7.31 11.12
C PHE A 56 6.31 -8.08 12.43
N PRO A 57 6.02 -9.39 12.49
CA PRO A 57 6.05 -10.15 13.75
C PRO A 57 7.45 -10.31 14.35
N LYS A 58 8.51 -10.08 13.56
CA LYS A 58 9.92 -10.20 13.99
C LYS A 58 10.62 -8.85 14.11
N ALA A 59 9.93 -7.75 13.84
CA ALA A 59 10.50 -6.42 13.91
C ALA A 59 10.24 -5.78 15.28
N ARG A 60 11.13 -4.87 15.66
CA ARG A 60 10.89 -3.94 16.76
C ARG A 60 10.03 -2.80 16.25
N LEU A 61 8.80 -2.73 16.70
CA LEU A 61 7.88 -1.66 16.36
C LEU A 61 8.09 -0.47 17.30
N VAL A 62 8.47 0.68 16.73
CA VAL A 62 8.74 1.91 17.48
C VAL A 62 7.71 2.96 17.12
N ARG A 63 6.92 3.38 18.09
CA ARG A 63 6.02 4.51 17.92
C ARG A 63 6.83 5.81 17.91
N ASP A 64 6.82 6.52 16.80
CA ASP A 64 7.57 7.77 16.61
C ASP A 64 6.68 8.83 15.98
N GLU A 65 5.73 9.34 16.76
CA GLU A 65 4.80 10.37 16.28
C GLU A 65 5.53 11.65 15.83
N LYS A 66 6.61 12.03 16.53
CA LYS A 66 7.37 13.23 16.22
C LYS A 66 8.18 13.06 14.93
N GLY A 67 8.97 12.01 14.82
CA GLY A 67 9.82 11.74 13.65
C GLY A 67 9.00 11.43 12.40
N MET A 68 7.87 10.74 12.55
CA MET A 68 6.98 10.35 11.46
C MET A 68 5.96 11.43 11.05
N LYS A 69 5.83 12.53 11.82
CA LYS A 69 4.81 13.57 11.61
C LYS A 69 4.80 14.10 10.17
N SER A 70 5.95 14.46 9.63
CA SER A 70 6.08 14.97 8.26
C SER A 70 5.69 13.92 7.22
N THR A 71 6.13 12.68 7.40
CA THR A 71 5.82 11.57 6.48
C THR A 71 4.32 11.26 6.49
N VAL A 72 3.71 11.15 7.67
CA VAL A 72 2.26 10.93 7.81
C VAL A 72 1.46 12.05 7.15
N ALA A 73 1.85 13.31 7.37
CA ALA A 73 1.17 14.47 6.76
C ALA A 73 1.28 14.46 5.23
N LYS A 74 2.46 14.14 4.67
CA LYS A 74 2.65 14.02 3.21
C LYS A 74 1.82 12.90 2.61
N VAL A 75 1.75 11.75 3.28
CA VAL A 75 0.90 10.62 2.83
C VAL A 75 -0.58 10.98 2.92
N ALA A 76 -1.02 11.61 4.01
CA ALA A 76 -2.40 12.07 4.16
C ALA A 76 -2.79 13.08 3.07
N LYS A 77 -1.90 14.04 2.78
CA LYS A 77 -2.09 15.03 1.70
C LYS A 77 -2.16 14.34 0.33
N TYR A 78 -1.31 13.34 0.09
CA TYR A 78 -1.36 12.57 -1.16
C TYR A 78 -2.68 11.80 -1.31
N ILE A 79 -3.17 11.17 -0.24
CA ILE A 79 -4.45 10.45 -0.27
C ILE A 79 -5.62 11.43 -0.54
N ALA A 80 -5.56 12.64 0.01
CA ALA A 80 -6.57 13.67 -0.23
C ALA A 80 -6.58 14.19 -1.68
N ALA A 81 -5.43 14.17 -2.36
CA ALA A 81 -5.28 14.68 -3.73
C ALA A 81 -4.25 13.85 -4.53
N PRO A 82 -4.60 12.60 -4.94
CA PRO A 82 -3.66 11.67 -5.58
C PRO A 82 -3.48 11.94 -7.09
N PHE A 83 -3.45 13.22 -7.48
CA PHE A 83 -3.35 13.64 -8.88
C PHE A 83 -1.95 13.54 -9.48
N ARG A 84 -0.94 13.37 -8.63
CA ARG A 84 0.48 13.29 -9.04
C ARG A 84 1.07 11.94 -8.61
N PRO A 85 2.19 11.50 -9.21
CA PRO A 85 2.89 10.30 -8.75
C PRO A 85 3.31 10.40 -7.28
N PHE A 86 3.29 9.28 -6.58
CA PHE A 86 3.81 9.18 -5.22
C PHE A 86 5.34 9.23 -5.24
N THR A 87 5.93 10.18 -4.52
CA THR A 87 7.38 10.47 -4.60
C THR A 87 8.19 10.12 -3.37
N LEU A 88 7.53 9.73 -2.26
CA LEU A 88 8.28 9.32 -1.07
C LEU A 88 8.94 7.94 -1.29
N PRO A 89 10.12 7.71 -0.68
CA PRO A 89 10.80 6.43 -0.82
C PRO A 89 9.98 5.29 -0.23
N LEU A 90 9.91 4.18 -0.95
CA LEU A 90 9.16 2.99 -0.58
C LEU A 90 10.10 1.82 -0.33
N ASP A 91 9.86 1.09 0.74
CA ASP A 91 10.44 -0.22 1.01
C ASP A 91 9.47 -1.30 0.51
N ILE A 92 9.51 -1.56 -0.80
CA ILE A 92 8.62 -2.52 -1.45
C ILE A 92 9.14 -3.93 -1.20
N ARG A 93 8.38 -4.73 -0.47
CA ARG A 93 8.72 -6.11 -0.09
C ARG A 93 7.82 -7.10 -0.81
N GLY A 94 8.42 -8.00 -1.57
CA GLY A 94 7.69 -9.00 -2.32
C GLY A 94 8.58 -9.88 -3.17
N THR A 95 8.01 -10.94 -3.71
CA THR A 95 8.67 -11.80 -4.69
C THR A 95 8.91 -11.04 -6.01
N ALA A 96 9.79 -11.56 -6.86
CA ALA A 96 10.05 -10.97 -8.18
C ALA A 96 8.75 -10.80 -9.01
N LEU A 97 7.83 -11.75 -8.94
CA LEU A 97 6.52 -11.64 -9.60
C LEU A 97 5.69 -10.49 -9.01
N GLN A 98 5.62 -10.40 -7.69
CA GLN A 98 4.87 -9.32 -7.02
C GLN A 98 5.44 -7.95 -7.38
N GLN A 99 6.75 -7.78 -7.39
CA GLN A 99 7.40 -6.53 -7.78
C GLN A 99 7.03 -6.14 -9.21
N ARG A 100 7.12 -7.08 -10.18
CA ARG A 100 6.70 -6.83 -11.57
C ARG A 100 5.23 -6.42 -11.67
N VAL A 101 4.33 -7.06 -10.91
CA VAL A 101 2.92 -6.69 -10.85
C VAL A 101 2.75 -5.28 -10.31
N TRP A 102 3.40 -4.94 -9.21
CA TRP A 102 3.28 -3.62 -8.59
C TRP A 102 3.89 -2.50 -9.45
N ASP A 103 4.96 -2.78 -10.19
CA ASP A 103 5.54 -1.82 -11.15
C ASP A 103 4.54 -1.50 -12.28
N GLU A 104 3.83 -2.50 -12.80
CA GLU A 104 2.76 -2.27 -13.79
C GLU A 104 1.57 -1.51 -13.17
N VAL A 105 1.17 -1.87 -11.95
CA VAL A 105 0.07 -1.20 -11.25
C VAL A 105 0.36 0.28 -11.01
N ARG A 106 1.62 0.64 -10.72
CA ARG A 106 2.04 2.05 -10.51
C ARG A 106 1.91 2.91 -11.76
N LYS A 107 1.85 2.32 -12.94
CA LYS A 107 1.66 3.04 -14.21
C LYS A 107 0.21 3.47 -14.45
N ILE A 108 -0.76 2.93 -13.71
CA ILE A 108 -2.19 3.28 -13.86
C ILE A 108 -2.40 4.71 -13.35
N PRO A 109 -2.83 5.64 -14.24
CA PRO A 109 -3.02 7.03 -13.85
C PRO A 109 -4.15 7.21 -12.83
N PHE A 110 -4.19 8.37 -12.19
CA PHE A 110 -5.33 8.77 -11.37
C PHE A 110 -6.60 8.86 -12.23
N GLY A 111 -7.71 8.35 -11.69
CA GLY A 111 -9.01 8.35 -12.38
C GLY A 111 -9.19 7.19 -13.38
N GLU A 112 -8.13 6.43 -13.66
CA GLU A 112 -8.21 5.26 -14.54
C GLU A 112 -8.20 3.95 -13.74
N THR A 113 -8.71 2.90 -14.38
CA THR A 113 -8.69 1.54 -13.84
C THR A 113 -8.15 0.55 -14.86
N SER A 114 -7.62 -0.56 -14.38
CA SER A 114 -7.18 -1.68 -15.21
C SER A 114 -7.84 -2.97 -14.73
N THR A 115 -7.54 -4.09 -15.37
CA THR A 115 -8.02 -5.41 -14.96
C THR A 115 -6.86 -6.34 -14.65
N TYR A 116 -7.11 -7.36 -13.81
CA TYR A 116 -6.10 -8.40 -13.54
C TYR A 116 -5.61 -9.05 -14.83
N THR A 117 -6.47 -9.21 -15.83
CA THR A 117 -6.13 -9.76 -17.15
C THR A 117 -5.16 -8.85 -17.91
N LYS A 118 -5.41 -7.53 -17.94
CA LYS A 118 -4.53 -6.57 -18.59
C LYS A 118 -3.16 -6.52 -17.92
N ILE A 119 -3.12 -6.51 -16.58
CA ILE A 119 -1.84 -6.55 -15.84
C ILE A 119 -1.10 -7.86 -16.10
N ALA A 120 -1.79 -9.01 -16.12
CA ALA A 120 -1.16 -10.31 -16.43
C ALA A 120 -0.54 -10.32 -17.83
N ALA A 121 -1.20 -9.76 -18.82
CA ALA A 121 -0.65 -9.59 -20.17
C ALA A 121 0.56 -8.65 -20.18
N ALA A 122 0.48 -7.50 -19.49
CA ALA A 122 1.55 -6.50 -19.43
C ALA A 122 2.84 -7.04 -18.80
N ILE A 123 2.74 -7.94 -17.78
CA ILE A 123 3.91 -8.60 -17.20
C ILE A 123 4.43 -9.79 -18.07
N GLY A 124 3.89 -10.00 -19.28
CA GLY A 124 4.28 -11.08 -20.16
C GLY A 124 3.83 -12.48 -19.74
N ASN A 125 2.83 -12.57 -18.85
CA ASN A 125 2.26 -13.85 -18.41
C ASN A 125 0.73 -13.79 -18.33
N PRO A 126 0.03 -13.89 -19.48
CA PRO A 126 -1.43 -13.80 -19.55
C PRO A 126 -2.19 -14.82 -18.69
N ARG A 127 -1.55 -15.95 -18.36
CA ARG A 127 -2.16 -17.00 -17.52
C ARG A 127 -2.05 -16.70 -16.03
N ALA A 128 -1.26 -15.73 -15.62
CA ALA A 128 -0.99 -15.41 -14.21
C ALA A 128 -2.08 -14.56 -13.52
N ILE A 129 -3.32 -14.51 -14.02
CA ILE A 129 -4.41 -13.65 -13.52
C ILE A 129 -4.64 -13.82 -12.01
N ARG A 130 -4.67 -15.06 -11.52
CA ARG A 130 -4.84 -15.34 -10.07
C ARG A 130 -3.65 -14.86 -9.24
N ALA A 131 -2.43 -15.02 -9.76
CA ALA A 131 -1.23 -14.54 -9.09
C ALA A 131 -1.16 -13.00 -9.05
N VAL A 132 -1.62 -12.32 -10.10
CA VAL A 132 -1.79 -10.85 -10.14
C VAL A 132 -2.78 -10.41 -9.08
N ALA A 133 -3.96 -11.03 -9.00
CA ALA A 133 -4.97 -10.71 -7.99
C ALA A 133 -4.44 -10.92 -6.56
N SER A 134 -3.74 -12.03 -6.32
CA SER A 134 -3.07 -12.31 -5.03
C SER A 134 -1.99 -11.28 -4.71
N SER A 135 -1.22 -10.83 -5.70
CA SER A 135 -0.20 -9.79 -5.52
C SER A 135 -0.82 -8.45 -5.13
N CYS A 136 -1.93 -8.07 -5.78
CA CYS A 136 -2.68 -6.86 -5.42
C CYS A 136 -3.26 -6.95 -3.99
N ALA A 137 -3.80 -8.09 -3.59
CA ALA A 137 -4.35 -8.30 -2.24
C ALA A 137 -3.27 -8.22 -1.14
N ARG A 138 -2.03 -8.57 -1.46
CA ARG A 138 -0.89 -8.54 -0.54
C ARG A 138 -0.10 -7.22 -0.56
N CYS A 139 -0.58 -6.22 -1.28
CA CYS A 139 0.06 -4.90 -1.31
C CYS A 139 -0.17 -4.17 0.02
N TRP A 140 0.94 -3.83 0.70
CA TRP A 140 0.91 -3.13 1.98
C TRP A 140 1.03 -1.60 1.87
N LEU A 141 1.19 -1.09 0.64
CA LEU A 141 1.45 0.30 0.34
C LEU A 141 0.22 0.95 -0.30
N ALA A 142 -0.86 1.05 0.49
CA ALA A 142 -2.12 1.63 0.02
C ALA A 142 -1.91 3.02 -0.63
N PHE A 143 -2.53 3.28 -1.74
CA PHE A 143 -2.41 4.47 -2.60
C PHE A 143 -1.04 4.70 -3.24
N ALA A 144 0.07 4.48 -2.54
CA ALA A 144 1.41 4.60 -3.14
C ALA A 144 1.61 3.57 -4.27
N ILE A 145 1.02 2.39 -4.11
CA ILE A 145 0.80 1.40 -5.19
C ILE A 145 -0.71 1.23 -5.32
N PRO A 146 -1.33 1.76 -6.40
CA PRO A 146 -2.78 1.86 -6.49
C PRO A 146 -3.45 0.53 -6.89
N CYS A 147 -3.21 -0.55 -6.11
CA CYS A 147 -3.82 -1.87 -6.36
C CYS A 147 -5.36 -1.84 -6.35
N HIS A 148 -5.97 -0.84 -5.72
CA HIS A 148 -7.41 -0.61 -5.77
C HIS A 148 -7.92 -0.21 -7.16
N ARG A 149 -7.06 0.27 -8.07
CA ARG A 149 -7.40 0.57 -9.47
C ARG A 149 -7.43 -0.68 -10.37
N VAL A 150 -7.02 -1.85 -9.85
CA VAL A 150 -7.06 -3.10 -10.62
C VAL A 150 -8.29 -3.90 -10.23
N LEU A 151 -9.16 -4.18 -11.19
CA LEU A 151 -10.49 -4.75 -10.99
C LEU A 151 -10.65 -6.07 -11.74
N HIS A 152 -11.70 -6.82 -11.42
CA HIS A 152 -12.10 -7.98 -12.22
C HIS A 152 -12.64 -7.55 -13.59
N SER A 153 -12.37 -8.33 -14.63
CA SER A 153 -12.99 -8.17 -15.94
C SER A 153 -14.51 -8.23 -15.78
N GLY A 154 -15.24 -7.26 -16.33
CA GLY A 154 -16.69 -7.11 -16.15
C GLY A 154 -17.13 -6.31 -14.92
N ALA A 155 -16.21 -5.79 -14.13
CA ALA A 155 -16.51 -4.86 -13.02
C ALA A 155 -16.71 -3.42 -13.54
N ALA A 156 -17.55 -3.23 -14.55
CA ALA A 156 -17.81 -1.91 -15.14
C ALA A 156 -18.35 -0.89 -14.11
N ASN A 157 -18.99 -1.35 -13.04
CA ASN A 157 -19.54 -0.51 -11.97
C ASN A 157 -18.84 -0.81 -10.64
N ALA A 158 -17.57 -0.43 -10.51
CA ALA A 158 -16.80 -0.58 -9.26
C ALA A 158 -17.51 0.06 -8.05
N HIS A 159 -18.34 1.09 -8.27
CA HIS A 159 -19.09 1.78 -7.23
C HIS A 159 -20.18 0.93 -6.57
N GLN A 160 -20.67 -0.13 -7.24
CA GLN A 160 -21.72 -1.00 -6.73
C GLN A 160 -21.17 -2.19 -5.91
N ARG A 161 -19.87 -2.43 -5.94
CA ARG A 161 -19.25 -3.51 -5.18
C ARG A 161 -18.80 -3.04 -3.80
N ARG A 162 -18.93 -3.94 -2.80
CA ARG A 162 -18.53 -3.67 -1.42
C ARG A 162 -17.08 -4.11 -1.20
N GLY A 163 -16.36 -3.37 -0.35
CA GLY A 163 -15.00 -3.68 0.06
C GLY A 163 -14.04 -2.49 0.00
N PRO A 164 -12.93 -2.52 0.75
CA PRO A 164 -12.02 -1.36 0.89
C PRO A 164 -11.45 -0.84 -0.43
N GLN A 165 -11.15 -1.75 -1.38
CA GLN A 165 -10.61 -1.36 -2.68
C GLN A 165 -11.63 -0.57 -3.51
N TYR A 166 -12.91 -0.96 -3.49
CA TYR A 166 -13.96 -0.28 -4.23
C TYR A 166 -14.30 1.09 -3.61
N LEU A 167 -14.24 1.21 -2.29
CA LEU A 167 -14.36 2.51 -1.62
C LEU A 167 -13.27 3.48 -2.07
N ARG A 168 -12.03 3.01 -2.25
CA ARG A 168 -10.92 3.84 -2.75
C ARG A 168 -11.11 4.23 -4.20
N VAL A 169 -11.58 3.33 -5.06
CA VAL A 169 -11.92 3.65 -6.45
C VAL A 169 -13.05 4.68 -6.51
N ALA A 170 -14.11 4.46 -5.72
CA ALA A 170 -15.23 5.40 -5.64
C ALA A 170 -14.80 6.78 -5.11
N TYR A 171 -13.90 6.81 -4.13
CA TYR A 171 -13.30 8.04 -3.62
C TYR A 171 -12.52 8.78 -4.70
N GLU A 172 -11.62 8.11 -5.43
CA GLU A 172 -10.87 8.73 -6.53
C GLU A 172 -11.78 9.21 -7.66
N ALA A 173 -12.83 8.45 -8.00
CA ALA A 173 -13.81 8.85 -9.00
C ALA A 173 -14.57 10.11 -8.59
N LYS A 174 -14.95 10.25 -7.33
CA LYS A 174 -15.57 11.47 -6.79
C LYS A 174 -14.62 12.67 -6.80
N LEU A 175 -13.34 12.45 -6.47
CA LEU A 175 -12.33 13.51 -6.60
C LEU A 175 -12.15 13.95 -8.03
N ALA A 176 -12.08 13.02 -8.99
CA ALA A 176 -11.95 13.31 -10.41
C ALA A 176 -13.17 14.09 -10.94
N ALA A 177 -14.37 13.83 -10.41
CA ALA A 177 -15.59 14.53 -10.74
C ALA A 177 -15.77 15.89 -10.01
N GLY A 178 -14.81 16.29 -9.15
CA GLY A 178 -14.90 17.52 -8.36
C GLY A 178 -15.91 17.49 -7.22
N LEU A 179 -16.46 16.32 -6.88
CA LEU A 179 -17.53 16.16 -5.88
C LEU A 179 -17.06 16.13 -4.43
N LEU A 180 -15.75 16.16 -4.19
CA LEU A 180 -15.14 16.09 -2.86
C LEU A 180 -14.22 17.28 -2.55
N ILE A 181 -14.19 18.30 -3.41
CA ILE A 181 -13.42 19.53 -3.21
C ILE A 181 -14.42 20.56 -2.69
N GLY A 182 -14.51 20.65 -1.38
CA GLY A 182 -15.29 21.63 -0.64
C GLY A 182 -14.69 21.83 0.72
#